data_44a7f10ba0b3f517952b211b37d4e716
#
_entry.id   44a7f10ba0b3f517952b211b37d4e716
#
_cell.length_a   1.000
_cell.length_b   1.000
_cell.length_c   1.000
_cell.angle_alpha   90.00
_cell.angle_beta   90.00
_cell.angle_gamma   90.00
#
_symmetry.space_group_name_H-M   'P 1'
#
loop_
_entity.id
_entity.type
_entity.pdbx_description
1 polymer ?
#
loop_
_entity_poly.entity_id
_entity_poly.type
_entity_poly.pdbx_seq_one_letter_code
_entity_poly.pdbx_strand_id
1 'polypeptide(L)'
;AARLSYFLWRSCPDAELLAVAKRGELAKPEVLRAQTERMLADEKARRFTKNFVGQWLNLREIDFTTPDKQLYPEYDEPLKFAMVQETERFFDEVLGKNLSLLNFIDSDWTFANERLARHYGLDGVEGSQMRRVALKPDQHRGGVLTHAAVLKVSANGTTTSPVVRGAYVLQR
;
A
#
# COMPACT_ATOMS: atom_id res chain seq x y z
N ALA A 1 14.03 -22.08 -2.77
CA ALA A 1 14.66 -20.78 -3.09
C ALA A 1 13.81 -19.97 -4.08
N ALA A 2 13.56 -20.47 -5.32
CA ALA A 2 12.88 -19.70 -6.35
C ALA A 2 11.51 -19.17 -5.93
N ARG A 3 10.61 -20.02 -5.41
CA ARG A 3 9.28 -19.59 -4.96
C ARG A 3 9.34 -18.44 -3.95
N LEU A 4 10.24 -18.52 -2.95
CA LEU A 4 10.39 -17.49 -1.93
C LEU A 4 10.90 -16.17 -2.55
N SER A 5 11.91 -16.25 -3.41
CA SER A 5 12.50 -15.07 -4.04
C SER A 5 11.52 -14.38 -5.00
N TYR A 6 10.83 -15.13 -5.84
CA TYR A 6 9.82 -14.55 -6.74
C TYR A 6 8.61 -14.00 -5.98
N PHE A 7 8.25 -14.59 -4.84
CA PHE A 7 7.18 -14.07 -3.99
C PHE A 7 7.56 -12.74 -3.34
N LEU A 8 8.74 -12.67 -2.68
CA LEU A 8 9.14 -11.48 -1.91
C LEU A 8 9.85 -10.41 -2.75
N TRP A 9 10.68 -10.81 -3.73
CA TRP A 9 11.52 -9.87 -4.47
C TRP A 9 11.13 -9.73 -5.94
N ARG A 10 10.28 -10.63 -6.45
CA ARG A 10 9.93 -10.71 -7.88
C ARG A 10 11.19 -10.80 -8.78
N SER A 11 12.19 -11.49 -8.31
CA SER A 11 13.47 -11.67 -8.99
C SER A 11 14.09 -13.02 -8.65
N CYS A 12 15.18 -13.37 -9.33
CA CYS A 12 15.96 -14.56 -9.03
C CYS A 12 16.49 -14.55 -7.59
N PRO A 13 16.64 -15.74 -6.99
CA PRO A 13 17.30 -15.88 -5.69
C PRO A 13 18.72 -15.30 -5.72
N ASP A 14 19.15 -14.71 -4.62
CA ASP A 14 20.53 -14.31 -4.42
C ASP A 14 21.46 -15.50 -4.07
N ALA A 15 22.75 -15.25 -4.04
CA ALA A 15 23.76 -16.27 -3.77
C ALA A 15 23.58 -16.93 -2.39
N GLU A 16 23.18 -16.15 -1.38
CA GLU A 16 22.95 -16.66 -0.03
C GLU A 16 21.77 -17.63 0.01
N LEU A 17 20.62 -17.24 -0.53
CA LEU A 17 19.43 -18.10 -0.59
C LEU A 17 19.68 -19.37 -1.40
N LEU A 18 20.47 -19.29 -2.48
CA LEU A 18 20.87 -20.44 -3.27
C LEU A 18 21.81 -21.37 -2.48
N ALA A 19 22.76 -20.83 -1.72
CA ALA A 19 23.67 -21.62 -0.90
C ALA A 19 22.92 -22.41 0.18
N VAL A 20 21.98 -21.74 0.89
CA VAL A 20 21.12 -22.39 1.89
C VAL A 20 20.25 -23.48 1.24
N ALA A 21 19.71 -23.23 0.05
CA ALA A 21 18.92 -24.21 -0.68
C ALA A 21 19.75 -25.44 -1.12
N LYS A 22 20.99 -25.22 -1.59
CA LYS A 22 21.90 -26.32 -1.98
C LYS A 22 22.24 -27.24 -0.83
N ARG A 23 22.32 -26.73 0.40
CA ARG A 23 22.54 -27.53 1.61
C ARG A 23 21.26 -28.25 2.09
N GLY A 24 20.10 -28.05 1.44
CA GLY A 24 18.83 -28.63 1.85
C GLY A 24 18.23 -27.99 3.11
N GLU A 25 18.77 -26.89 3.60
CA GLU A 25 18.42 -26.29 4.88
C GLU A 25 17.13 -25.46 4.85
N LEU A 26 16.66 -25.02 3.67
CA LEU A 26 15.42 -24.26 3.53
C LEU A 26 14.15 -25.03 3.96
N ALA A 27 14.23 -26.35 4.13
CA ALA A 27 13.13 -27.16 4.67
C ALA A 27 12.97 -27.00 6.19
N LYS A 28 14.00 -26.50 6.88
CA LYS A 28 13.97 -26.25 8.32
C LYS A 28 13.19 -24.97 8.61
N PRO A 29 12.14 -24.99 9.45
CA PRO A 29 11.29 -23.83 9.70
C PRO A 29 12.07 -22.58 10.19
N GLU A 30 13.03 -22.77 11.06
CA GLU A 30 13.88 -21.71 11.61
C GLU A 30 14.74 -21.05 10.55
N VAL A 31 15.30 -21.83 9.61
CA VAL A 31 16.12 -21.31 8.51
C VAL A 31 15.25 -20.59 7.49
N LEU A 32 14.10 -21.16 7.16
CA LEU A 32 13.13 -20.52 6.27
C LEU A 32 12.68 -19.17 6.83
N ARG A 33 12.39 -19.11 8.14
CA ARG A 33 11.99 -17.88 8.82
C ARG A 33 13.10 -16.84 8.77
N ALA A 34 14.34 -17.21 9.11
CA ALA A 34 15.48 -16.30 9.09
C ALA A 34 15.73 -15.72 7.68
N GLN A 35 15.64 -16.56 6.62
CA GLN A 35 15.77 -16.10 5.25
C GLN A 35 14.59 -15.18 4.83
N THR A 36 13.39 -15.47 5.28
CA THR A 36 12.20 -14.63 5.01
C THR A 36 12.35 -13.26 5.67
N GLU A 37 12.76 -13.21 6.94
CA GLU A 37 12.99 -11.95 7.68
C GLU A 37 14.11 -11.12 7.02
N ARG A 38 15.22 -11.75 6.65
CA ARG A 38 16.31 -11.10 5.89
C ARG A 38 15.79 -10.49 4.58
N MET A 39 15.02 -11.26 3.83
CA MET A 39 14.50 -10.83 2.53
C MET A 39 13.46 -9.72 2.66
N LEU A 40 12.66 -9.70 3.72
CA LEU A 40 11.72 -8.62 4.00
C LEU A 40 12.42 -7.33 4.43
N ALA A 41 13.60 -7.43 5.06
CA ALA A 41 14.42 -6.27 5.42
C ALA A 41 15.18 -5.65 4.22
N ASP A 42 15.28 -6.36 3.09
CA ASP A 42 15.92 -5.86 1.87
C ASP A 42 15.01 -4.87 1.12
N GLU A 43 15.58 -3.85 0.50
CA GLU A 43 14.80 -2.86 -0.29
C GLU A 43 13.99 -3.47 -1.44
N LYS A 44 14.41 -4.65 -1.96
CA LYS A 44 13.65 -5.40 -2.98
C LYS A 44 12.29 -5.85 -2.49
N ALA A 45 12.07 -5.94 -1.16
CA ALA A 45 10.77 -6.29 -0.58
C ALA A 45 9.67 -5.29 -0.92
N ARG A 46 10.00 -4.05 -1.27
CA ARG A 46 9.03 -3.08 -1.80
C ARG A 46 8.29 -3.58 -3.05
N ARG A 47 8.89 -4.51 -3.80
CA ARG A 47 8.22 -5.16 -4.93
C ARG A 47 7.09 -6.09 -4.47
N PHE A 48 7.27 -6.74 -3.31
CA PHE A 48 6.21 -7.51 -2.67
C PHE A 48 5.06 -6.58 -2.27
N THR A 49 5.36 -5.52 -1.51
CA THR A 49 4.36 -4.55 -1.06
C THR A 49 3.53 -4.02 -2.23
N LYS A 50 4.20 -3.46 -3.24
CA LYS A 50 3.53 -2.91 -4.41
C LYS A 50 2.64 -3.94 -5.11
N ASN A 51 3.12 -5.17 -5.26
CA ASN A 51 2.37 -6.22 -5.93
C ASN A 51 1.20 -6.74 -5.08
N PHE A 52 1.43 -6.97 -3.79
CA PHE A 52 0.44 -7.47 -2.86
C PHE A 52 -0.69 -6.46 -2.67
N VAL A 53 -0.35 -5.22 -2.30
CA VAL A 53 -1.32 -4.14 -2.08
C VAL A 53 -2.10 -3.84 -3.36
N GLY A 54 -1.40 -3.81 -4.51
CA GLY A 54 -2.02 -3.61 -5.82
C GLY A 54 -3.06 -4.68 -6.17
N GLN A 55 -2.87 -5.93 -5.72
CA GLN A 55 -3.84 -7.01 -5.89
C GLN A 55 -4.91 -7.00 -4.80
N TRP A 56 -4.49 -6.96 -3.55
CA TRP A 56 -5.40 -7.01 -2.40
C TRP A 56 -6.44 -5.91 -2.45
N LEU A 57 -6.00 -4.66 -2.65
CA LEU A 57 -6.89 -3.49 -2.67
C LEU A 57 -7.29 -3.06 -4.09
N ASN A 58 -7.02 -3.90 -5.09
CA ASN A 58 -7.37 -3.66 -6.50
C ASN A 58 -6.81 -2.32 -7.06
N LEU A 59 -5.69 -1.82 -6.52
CA LEU A 59 -5.13 -0.53 -6.94
C LEU A 59 -4.60 -0.53 -8.39
N ARG A 60 -4.45 -1.72 -9.00
CA ARG A 60 -4.12 -1.85 -10.42
C ARG A 60 -5.21 -1.31 -11.34
N GLU A 61 -6.45 -1.28 -10.85
CA GLU A 61 -7.63 -0.79 -11.59
C GLU A 61 -7.88 0.71 -11.33
N ILE A 62 -6.89 1.43 -10.81
CA ILE A 62 -7.07 2.86 -10.48
C ILE A 62 -7.42 3.70 -11.72
N ASP A 63 -7.03 3.25 -12.91
CA ASP A 63 -7.34 3.90 -14.20
C ASP A 63 -8.61 3.36 -14.86
N PHE A 64 -9.29 2.37 -14.26
CA PHE A 64 -10.51 1.78 -14.84
C PHE A 64 -11.63 2.81 -14.98
N THR A 65 -11.73 3.76 -14.06
CA THR A 65 -12.65 4.88 -14.15
C THR A 65 -11.88 6.20 -14.18
N THR A 66 -12.34 7.17 -14.97
CA THR A 66 -11.81 8.53 -14.95
C THR A 66 -12.78 9.42 -14.21
N PRO A 67 -12.37 10.10 -13.11
CA PRO A 67 -13.22 11.09 -12.44
C PRO A 67 -13.65 12.19 -13.38
N ASP A 68 -14.92 12.60 -13.26
CA ASP A 68 -15.47 13.71 -14.04
C ASP A 68 -14.73 15.00 -13.72
N LYS A 69 -14.19 15.66 -14.74
CA LYS A 69 -13.37 16.86 -14.58
C LYS A 69 -14.15 18.11 -14.07
N GLN A 70 -15.46 18.15 -14.27
CA GLN A 70 -16.27 19.23 -13.74
C GLN A 70 -16.56 19.04 -12.25
N LEU A 71 -16.74 17.79 -11.81
CA LEU A 71 -17.00 17.44 -10.41
C LEU A 71 -15.70 17.38 -9.58
N TYR A 72 -14.61 16.96 -10.19
CA TYR A 72 -13.31 16.72 -9.54
C TYR A 72 -12.17 17.42 -10.30
N PRO A 73 -12.21 18.77 -10.43
CA PRO A 73 -11.21 19.51 -11.21
C PRO A 73 -9.78 19.37 -10.67
N GLU A 74 -9.65 19.03 -9.39
CA GLU A 74 -8.36 18.82 -8.74
C GLU A 74 -7.72 17.46 -9.07
N TYR A 75 -8.46 16.52 -9.68
CA TYR A 75 -7.91 15.20 -9.98
C TYR A 75 -6.94 15.28 -11.17
N ASP A 76 -5.68 15.01 -10.90
CA ASP A 76 -4.58 14.99 -11.87
C ASP A 76 -3.65 13.79 -11.67
N GLU A 77 -2.71 13.58 -12.58
CA GLU A 77 -1.73 12.49 -12.48
C GLU A 77 -0.85 12.55 -11.21
N PRO A 78 -0.34 13.74 -10.78
CA PRO A 78 0.38 13.83 -9.51
C PRO A 78 -0.45 13.41 -8.29
N LEU A 79 -1.74 13.78 -8.24
CA LEU A 79 -2.64 13.36 -7.17
C LEU A 79 -2.88 11.86 -7.21
N LYS A 80 -3.20 11.30 -8.38
CA LYS A 80 -3.38 9.84 -8.56
C LYS A 80 -2.15 9.06 -8.07
N PHE A 81 -0.97 9.51 -8.46
CA PHE A 81 0.28 8.87 -8.04
C PHE A 81 0.47 8.94 -6.51
N ALA A 82 0.21 10.09 -5.89
CA ALA A 82 0.29 10.26 -4.45
C ALA A 82 -0.73 9.38 -3.69
N MET A 83 -1.96 9.23 -4.22
CA MET A 83 -2.98 8.33 -3.68
C MET A 83 -2.51 6.87 -3.60
N VAL A 84 -1.88 6.36 -4.67
CA VAL A 84 -1.34 5.00 -4.69
C VAL A 84 -0.16 4.87 -3.73
N GLN A 85 0.75 5.85 -3.75
CA GLN A 85 1.91 5.85 -2.87
C GLN A 85 1.54 5.89 -1.39
N GLU A 86 0.46 6.59 -1.01
CA GLU A 86 -0.07 6.59 0.36
C GLU A 86 -0.25 5.16 0.85
N THR A 87 -1.00 4.36 0.11
CA THR A 87 -1.34 3.01 0.50
C THR A 87 -0.13 2.07 0.48
N GLU A 88 0.74 2.19 -0.52
CA GLU A 88 1.99 1.43 -0.59
C GLU A 88 2.90 1.74 0.60
N ARG A 89 3.12 3.02 0.92
CA ARG A 89 3.97 3.47 2.04
C ARG A 89 3.38 3.10 3.40
N PHE A 90 2.07 3.19 3.53
CA PHE A 90 1.38 2.78 4.74
C PHE A 90 1.62 1.29 5.04
N PHE A 91 1.47 0.44 4.02
CA PHE A 91 1.74 -0.99 4.14
C PHE A 91 3.22 -1.27 4.44
N ASP A 92 4.16 -0.61 3.75
CA ASP A 92 5.59 -0.72 4.01
C ASP A 92 5.94 -0.39 5.48
N GLU A 93 5.32 0.64 6.04
CA GLU A 93 5.54 1.06 7.43
C GLU A 93 5.01 0.02 8.42
N VAL A 94 3.78 -0.48 8.19
CA VAL A 94 3.18 -1.52 9.04
C VAL A 94 4.01 -2.79 9.00
N LEU A 95 4.41 -3.25 7.82
CA LEU A 95 5.22 -4.45 7.62
C LEU A 95 6.64 -4.27 8.16
N GLY A 96 7.32 -3.19 7.78
CA GLY A 96 8.73 -2.97 8.10
C GLY A 96 8.98 -2.72 9.58
N LYS A 97 8.01 -2.14 10.28
CA LYS A 97 8.08 -1.90 11.73
C LYS A 97 7.30 -2.91 12.57
N ASN A 98 6.76 -3.94 11.93
CA ASN A 98 5.94 -4.97 12.60
C ASN A 98 4.84 -4.37 13.47
N LEU A 99 4.13 -3.36 12.95
CA LEU A 99 3.04 -2.70 13.65
C LEU A 99 1.80 -3.59 13.71
N SER A 100 0.88 -3.25 14.61
CA SER A 100 -0.39 -3.97 14.72
C SER A 100 -1.19 -3.90 13.40
N LEU A 101 -1.76 -5.03 12.98
CA LEU A 101 -2.64 -5.10 11.81
C LEU A 101 -3.92 -4.27 11.98
N LEU A 102 -4.28 -3.89 13.21
CA LEU A 102 -5.39 -2.98 13.47
C LEU A 102 -5.20 -1.62 12.81
N ASN A 103 -3.95 -1.21 12.53
CA ASN A 103 -3.68 0.01 11.76
C ASN A 103 -4.34 -0.02 10.36
N PHE A 104 -4.58 -1.18 9.76
CA PHE A 104 -5.30 -1.27 8.49
C PHE A 104 -6.78 -0.92 8.61
N ILE A 105 -7.35 -1.06 9.82
CA ILE A 105 -8.76 -0.73 10.11
C ILE A 105 -8.86 0.69 10.60
N ASP A 106 -8.04 1.04 11.59
CA ASP A 106 -8.04 2.36 12.21
C ASP A 106 -6.61 2.78 12.58
N SER A 107 -6.23 4.00 12.22
CA SER A 107 -4.89 4.54 12.43
C SER A 107 -4.95 6.06 12.63
N ASP A 108 -4.16 6.56 13.55
CA ASP A 108 -3.97 7.98 13.83
C ASP A 108 -2.91 8.65 12.93
N TRP A 109 -2.53 7.99 11.84
CA TRP A 109 -1.55 8.49 10.88
C TRP A 109 -1.79 7.94 9.47
N THR A 110 -1.28 8.69 8.48
CA THR A 110 -1.18 8.25 7.07
C THR A 110 0.13 8.74 6.46
N PHE A 111 0.31 8.48 5.15
CA PHE A 111 1.36 9.09 4.36
C PHE A 111 0.78 10.09 3.37
N ALA A 112 1.32 11.31 3.34
CA ALA A 112 0.94 12.31 2.36
C ALA A 112 2.14 13.15 1.91
N ASN A 113 2.06 13.65 0.69
CA ASN A 113 2.82 14.78 0.20
C ASN A 113 1.90 16.01 0.18
N GLU A 114 2.41 17.18 -0.18
CA GLU A 114 1.63 18.41 -0.26
C GLU A 114 0.36 18.26 -1.13
N ARG A 115 0.47 17.57 -2.27
CA ARG A 115 -0.64 17.42 -3.22
C ARG A 115 -1.80 16.61 -2.62
N LEU A 116 -1.48 15.50 -1.95
CA LEU A 116 -2.46 14.65 -1.29
C LEU A 116 -2.98 15.29 0.01
N ALA A 117 -2.11 15.94 0.77
CA ALA A 117 -2.51 16.66 1.97
C ALA A 117 -3.53 17.77 1.66
N ARG A 118 -3.32 18.53 0.59
CA ARG A 118 -4.29 19.54 0.12
C ARG A 118 -5.63 18.91 -0.24
N HIS A 119 -5.63 17.76 -0.91
CA HIS A 119 -6.84 17.00 -1.25
C HIS A 119 -7.59 16.53 0.02
N TYR A 120 -6.85 16.22 1.08
CA TYR A 120 -7.41 15.78 2.36
C TYR A 120 -7.76 16.93 3.32
N GLY A 121 -7.38 18.17 3.01
CA GLY A 121 -7.50 19.27 3.95
C GLY A 121 -6.56 19.17 5.16
N LEU A 122 -5.36 18.57 4.95
CA LEU A 122 -4.33 18.46 5.98
C LEU A 122 -3.35 19.64 5.84
N ASP A 123 -3.13 20.36 6.92
CA ASP A 123 -2.21 21.49 6.97
C ASP A 123 -0.77 21.05 7.31
N GLY A 124 0.20 21.91 6.96
CA GLY A 124 1.61 21.76 7.38
C GLY A 124 2.39 20.69 6.62
N VAL A 125 1.88 20.20 5.49
CA VAL A 125 2.59 19.25 4.63
C VAL A 125 3.01 19.96 3.35
N GLU A 126 4.33 20.11 3.14
CA GLU A 126 4.91 20.80 1.98
C GLU A 126 5.81 19.89 1.16
N GLY A 127 5.87 20.15 -0.15
CA GLY A 127 6.75 19.45 -1.08
C GLY A 127 6.23 18.12 -1.59
N SER A 128 6.96 17.52 -2.54
CA SER A 128 6.53 16.35 -3.30
C SER A 128 6.78 15.01 -2.61
N GLN A 129 7.58 14.99 -1.54
CA GLN A 129 7.96 13.75 -0.87
C GLN A 129 6.87 13.27 0.08
N MET A 130 6.52 11.98 -0.04
CA MET A 130 5.62 11.32 0.90
C MET A 130 6.25 11.24 2.29
N ARG A 131 5.52 11.68 3.30
CA ARG A 131 5.92 11.63 4.71
C ARG A 131 4.78 11.14 5.58
N ARG A 132 5.11 10.58 6.73
CA ARG A 132 4.12 10.22 7.73
C ARG A 132 3.51 11.48 8.32
N VAL A 133 2.18 11.54 8.35
CA VAL A 133 1.38 12.66 8.85
C VAL A 133 0.44 12.12 9.92
N ALA A 134 0.39 12.78 11.07
CA ALA A 134 -0.58 12.48 12.11
C ALA A 134 -1.98 12.92 11.68
N LEU A 135 -2.97 12.10 11.96
CA LEU A 135 -4.38 12.38 11.73
C LEU A 135 -5.06 12.80 13.03
N LYS A 136 -5.96 13.76 12.94
CA LYS A 136 -6.80 14.18 14.06
C LYS A 136 -8.15 13.47 14.02
N PRO A 137 -8.81 13.24 15.18
CA PRO A 137 -10.11 12.55 15.23
C PRO A 137 -11.21 13.24 14.40
N ASP A 138 -11.17 14.55 14.29
CA ASP A 138 -12.14 15.36 13.52
C ASP A 138 -11.99 15.24 12.01
N GLN A 139 -10.90 14.66 11.52
CA GLN A 139 -10.66 14.45 10.08
C GLN A 139 -11.38 13.22 9.51
N HIS A 140 -11.98 12.39 10.37
CA HIS A 140 -12.73 11.18 9.98
C HIS A 140 -11.96 10.27 9.02
N ARG A 141 -10.65 10.12 9.26
CA ARG A 141 -9.72 9.30 8.49
C ARG A 141 -8.98 8.35 9.41
N GLY A 142 -8.70 7.17 8.93
CA GLY A 142 -7.92 6.14 9.63
C GLY A 142 -8.03 4.82 8.89
N GLY A 143 -6.91 4.13 8.72
CA GLY A 143 -6.84 2.86 8.02
C GLY A 143 -7.09 2.92 6.50
N VAL A 144 -6.86 1.78 5.84
CA VAL A 144 -6.79 1.70 4.37
C VAL A 144 -8.11 2.00 3.66
N LEU A 145 -9.25 1.79 4.31
CA LEU A 145 -10.57 2.05 3.71
C LEU A 145 -10.85 3.55 3.53
N THR A 146 -10.07 4.41 4.16
CA THR A 146 -10.16 5.87 4.00
C THR A 146 -9.10 6.44 3.06
N HIS A 147 -8.18 5.61 2.55
CA HIS A 147 -7.19 6.04 1.57
C HIS A 147 -7.86 6.42 0.23
N ALA A 148 -7.41 7.52 -0.36
CA ALA A 148 -8.01 8.05 -1.58
C ALA A 148 -7.96 7.05 -2.75
N ALA A 149 -6.89 6.27 -2.90
CA ALA A 149 -6.81 5.24 -3.93
C ALA A 149 -7.89 4.16 -3.76
N VAL A 150 -8.13 3.70 -2.51
CA VAL A 150 -9.15 2.70 -2.18
C VAL A 150 -10.56 3.27 -2.41
N LEU A 151 -10.79 4.51 -2.00
CA LEU A 151 -12.06 5.19 -2.25
C LEU A 151 -12.32 5.37 -3.75
N LYS A 152 -11.27 5.66 -4.53
CA LYS A 152 -11.39 5.83 -5.99
C LYS A 152 -11.69 4.53 -6.72
N VAL A 153 -10.97 3.44 -6.45
CA VAL A 153 -11.21 2.14 -7.12
C VAL A 153 -12.57 1.53 -6.79
N SER A 154 -13.20 1.96 -5.71
CA SER A 154 -14.55 1.56 -5.29
C SER A 154 -15.64 2.56 -5.70
N ALA A 155 -15.34 3.50 -6.63
CA ALA A 155 -16.26 4.51 -7.14
C ALA A 155 -16.35 4.46 -8.68
N ASN A 156 -17.41 5.05 -9.24
CA ASN A 156 -17.66 5.06 -10.68
C ASN A 156 -17.11 6.30 -11.43
N GLY A 157 -16.46 7.22 -10.72
CA GLY A 157 -15.91 8.45 -11.28
C GLY A 157 -16.83 9.68 -11.25
N THR A 158 -18.10 9.52 -10.95
CA THR A 158 -19.07 10.64 -10.81
C THR A 158 -19.71 10.68 -9.43
N THR A 159 -20.12 9.53 -8.92
CA THR A 159 -20.78 9.41 -7.62
C THR A 159 -20.16 8.29 -6.80
N THR A 160 -20.29 8.40 -5.48
CA THR A 160 -20.02 7.27 -4.59
C THR A 160 -21.22 6.33 -4.55
N SER A 161 -20.96 5.01 -4.53
CA SER A 161 -22.00 3.99 -4.38
C SER A 161 -21.74 3.19 -3.11
N PRO A 162 -22.57 3.35 -2.07
CA PRO A 162 -22.43 2.54 -0.85
C PRO A 162 -22.53 1.04 -1.11
N VAL A 163 -23.36 0.63 -2.06
CA VAL A 163 -23.53 -0.79 -2.44
C VAL A 163 -22.26 -1.35 -3.08
N VAL A 164 -21.69 -0.64 -4.06
CA VAL A 164 -20.43 -1.05 -4.70
C VAL A 164 -19.29 -1.09 -3.69
N ARG A 165 -19.21 -0.09 -2.80
CA ARG A 165 -18.21 -0.05 -1.74
C ARG A 165 -18.38 -1.17 -0.72
N GLY A 166 -19.62 -1.47 -0.31
CA GLY A 166 -19.92 -2.61 0.56
C GLY A 166 -19.50 -3.95 -0.07
N ALA A 167 -19.82 -4.17 -1.35
CA ALA A 167 -19.39 -5.34 -2.10
C ALA A 167 -17.86 -5.42 -2.20
N TYR A 168 -17.18 -4.29 -2.46
CA TYR A 168 -15.72 -4.22 -2.47
C TYR A 168 -15.12 -4.66 -1.13
N VAL A 169 -15.63 -4.16 0.01
CA VAL A 169 -15.14 -4.54 1.34
C VAL A 169 -15.35 -6.03 1.64
N LEU A 170 -16.49 -6.59 1.22
CA LEU A 170 -16.79 -8.02 1.44
C LEU A 170 -15.92 -8.97 0.59
N GLN A 171 -15.36 -8.49 -0.51
CA GLN A 171 -14.53 -9.28 -1.43
C GLN A 171 -13.03 -9.22 -1.11
N ARG A 172 -12.59 -8.33 -0.21
CA ARG A 172 -11.18 -8.06 0.10
C ARG A 172 -10.82 -8.45 1.51
#